data_6ba4c9cf966dd0d24bb382020d04f82a
#
_entry.id   6ba4c9cf966dd0d24bb382020d04f82a
#
_cell.length_a   1.000
_cell.length_b   1.000
_cell.length_c   1.000
_cell.angle_alpha   90.00
_cell.angle_beta   90.00
_cell.angle_gamma   90.00
#
_symmetry.space_group_name_H-M   'P 1'
#
loop_
_entity.id
_entity.type
_entity.pdbx_description
1 polymer ?
#
loop_
_entity_poly.entity_id
_entity_poly.type
_entity_poly.pdbx_seq_one_letter_code
_entity_poly.pdbx_strand_id
1 'polypeptide(L)'
;MRILFVGDIFGKPGREIARRALPALIERESLDFVIANVENSAAGFGVTGDIAETILTYGVDVMTTGNHVWDKKEVLEYISRQPKLLRPANFVAGTPGRGSYVGRTRTGEPVGVVNVMGRVFMQPLDDPFAAVVKEVEALRGKARVIVVDFHAEATSEKVAMGWHLDGRVTGVFGTHTHVQTADERILPKGTAYLTDTGMTGPHDSIIGVTTEIALSRFVTGMPTKFESASGPGRLNAVIVTADQATGRATAIERLNLSSADVDALAPPTAVGR
;
A
#
# COMPACT_ATOMS: atom_id res chain seq x y z
N MET A 1 -12.91 12.91 6.88
CA MET A 1 -11.50 12.45 6.90
C MET A 1 -11.14 11.92 5.53
N ARG A 2 -10.02 12.39 4.95
CA ARG A 2 -9.53 11.93 3.64
C ARG A 2 -8.24 11.16 3.82
N ILE A 3 -8.19 9.93 3.35
CA ILE A 3 -7.06 9.00 3.50
C ILE A 3 -6.56 8.62 2.13
N LEU A 4 -5.25 8.72 1.90
CA LEU A 4 -4.57 8.21 0.71
C LEU A 4 -3.99 6.83 1.02
N PHE A 5 -4.26 5.87 0.16
CA PHE A 5 -3.57 4.58 0.14
C PHE A 5 -2.78 4.46 -1.16
N VAL A 6 -1.45 4.34 -1.05
CA VAL A 6 -0.51 4.25 -2.16
C VAL A 6 -0.17 2.79 -2.42
N GLY A 7 -0.33 2.37 -3.67
CA GLY A 7 0.04 1.02 -4.11
C GLY A 7 1.54 0.77 -4.09
N ASP A 8 1.92 -0.47 -4.32
CA ASP A 8 3.26 -1.03 -4.15
C ASP A 8 4.37 -0.10 -4.66
N ILE A 9 5.12 0.55 -3.74
CA ILE A 9 6.25 1.42 -4.10
C ILE A 9 7.41 0.53 -4.58
N PHE A 10 7.71 0.61 -5.88
CA PHE A 10 8.67 -0.27 -6.52
C PHE A 10 9.98 0.44 -6.87
N GLY A 11 11.07 0.00 -6.25
CA GLY A 11 12.43 0.42 -6.57
C GLY A 11 12.70 1.92 -6.40
N LYS A 12 13.77 2.40 -7.03
CA LYS A 12 14.13 3.82 -7.03
C LYS A 12 13.10 4.70 -7.75
N PRO A 13 12.58 4.32 -8.94
CA PRO A 13 11.55 5.13 -9.62
C PRO A 13 10.29 5.32 -8.79
N GLY A 14 9.83 4.28 -8.07
CA GLY A 14 8.67 4.37 -7.18
C GLY A 14 8.90 5.31 -6.01
N ARG A 15 10.07 5.24 -5.36
CA ARG A 15 10.41 6.17 -4.29
C ARG A 15 10.52 7.61 -4.78
N GLU A 16 11.06 7.82 -5.97
CA GLU A 16 11.23 9.17 -6.52
C GLU A 16 9.90 9.82 -6.88
N ILE A 17 8.99 9.08 -7.53
CA ILE A 17 7.65 9.60 -7.84
C ILE A 17 6.85 9.86 -6.55
N ALA A 18 6.92 8.97 -5.54
CA ALA A 18 6.28 9.16 -4.26
C ALA A 18 6.81 10.40 -3.53
N ARG A 19 8.13 10.60 -3.50
CA ARG A 19 8.79 11.78 -2.90
C ARG A 19 8.26 13.10 -3.49
N ARG A 20 8.04 13.15 -4.80
CA ARG A 20 7.54 14.34 -5.52
C ARG A 20 6.04 14.53 -5.34
N ALA A 21 5.27 13.44 -5.41
CA ALA A 21 3.82 13.51 -5.43
C ALA A 21 3.19 13.71 -4.04
N LEU A 22 3.68 13.00 -3.02
CA LEU A 22 2.97 12.92 -1.74
C LEU A 22 2.83 14.27 -1.03
N PRO A 23 3.87 15.11 -0.89
CA PRO A 23 3.71 16.42 -0.24
C PRO A 23 2.68 17.30 -0.95
N ALA A 24 2.71 17.33 -2.29
CA ALA A 24 1.78 18.13 -3.08
C ALA A 24 0.32 17.60 -2.99
N LEU A 25 0.13 16.27 -3.03
CA LEU A 25 -1.19 15.66 -2.87
C LEU A 25 -1.75 15.89 -1.47
N ILE A 26 -0.93 15.79 -0.44
CA ILE A 26 -1.33 16.03 0.95
C ILE A 26 -1.93 17.42 1.10
N GLU A 27 -1.30 18.43 0.53
CA GLU A 27 -1.76 19.81 0.58
C GLU A 27 -2.99 20.02 -0.31
N ARG A 28 -2.90 19.66 -1.59
CA ARG A 28 -3.95 19.88 -2.59
C ARG A 28 -5.26 19.18 -2.25
N GLU A 29 -5.18 17.93 -1.83
CA GLU A 29 -6.35 17.09 -1.52
C GLU A 29 -6.75 17.17 -0.05
N SER A 30 -6.06 17.99 0.77
CA SER A 30 -6.29 18.11 2.21
C SER A 30 -6.33 16.73 2.88
N LEU A 31 -5.30 15.91 2.62
CA LEU A 31 -5.24 14.54 3.13
C LEU A 31 -4.92 14.55 4.63
N ASP A 32 -5.70 13.81 5.39
CA ASP A 32 -5.53 13.69 6.84
C ASP A 32 -4.52 12.58 7.21
N PHE A 33 -4.41 11.54 6.36
CA PHE A 33 -3.59 10.35 6.64
C PHE A 33 -3.13 9.68 5.35
N VAL A 34 -1.90 9.14 5.35
CA VAL A 34 -1.29 8.47 4.20
C VAL A 34 -0.77 7.09 4.58
N ILE A 35 -1.22 6.07 3.85
CA ILE A 35 -0.75 4.68 3.96
C ILE A 35 -0.04 4.32 2.66
N ALA A 36 1.05 3.56 2.70
CA ALA A 36 1.74 3.10 1.50
C ALA A 36 2.25 1.67 1.65
N ASN A 37 2.05 0.84 0.63
CA ASN A 37 2.75 -0.45 0.56
C ASN A 37 4.19 -0.23 0.08
N VAL A 38 5.16 -0.70 0.86
CA VAL A 38 6.59 -0.44 0.65
C VAL A 38 7.43 -1.68 0.41
N GLU A 39 6.80 -2.85 0.26
CA GLU A 39 7.52 -4.13 0.22
C GLU A 39 8.53 -4.26 -0.94
N ASN A 40 8.33 -3.51 -2.03
CA ASN A 40 9.19 -3.54 -3.22
C ASN A 40 10.13 -2.33 -3.30
N SER A 41 10.23 -1.52 -2.25
CA SER A 41 10.94 -0.22 -2.30
C SER A 41 12.48 -0.35 -2.36
N ALA A 42 13.06 -1.49 -1.92
CA ALA A 42 14.50 -1.74 -1.95
C ALA A 42 14.91 -2.52 -3.20
N ALA A 43 15.07 -1.82 -4.32
CA ALA A 43 15.46 -2.38 -5.63
C ALA A 43 14.49 -3.46 -6.16
N GLY A 44 13.19 -3.30 -5.87
CA GLY A 44 12.13 -4.18 -6.35
C GLY A 44 11.74 -5.31 -5.39
N PHE A 45 12.53 -5.58 -4.34
CA PHE A 45 12.27 -6.66 -3.38
C PHE A 45 12.68 -6.26 -1.97
N GLY A 46 11.74 -6.29 -1.04
CA GLY A 46 11.95 -5.93 0.36
C GLY A 46 12.00 -4.42 0.62
N VAL A 47 12.19 -4.09 1.87
CA VAL A 47 12.41 -2.74 2.39
C VAL A 47 13.54 -2.75 3.40
N THR A 48 14.35 -1.68 3.46
CA THR A 48 15.38 -1.48 4.49
C THR A 48 14.92 -0.42 5.48
N GLY A 49 15.52 -0.40 6.68
CA GLY A 49 15.22 0.62 7.69
C GLY A 49 15.42 2.05 7.16
N ASP A 50 16.55 2.30 6.48
CA ASP A 50 16.87 3.63 5.91
C ASP A 50 15.88 4.08 4.84
N ILE A 51 15.43 3.13 3.99
CA ILE A 51 14.41 3.42 2.98
C ILE A 51 13.06 3.69 3.66
N ALA A 52 12.69 2.93 4.67
CA ALA A 52 11.45 3.13 5.41
C ALA A 52 11.43 4.51 6.10
N GLU A 53 12.52 4.88 6.81
CA GLU A 53 12.64 6.21 7.42
C GLU A 53 12.56 7.33 6.37
N THR A 54 13.21 7.13 5.21
CA THR A 54 13.13 8.09 4.10
C THR A 54 11.70 8.26 3.59
N ILE A 55 10.94 7.16 3.42
CA ILE A 55 9.54 7.19 2.96
C ILE A 55 8.64 7.90 3.98
N LEU A 56 8.88 7.74 5.29
CA LEU A 56 8.16 8.48 6.32
C LEU A 56 8.34 10.02 6.15
N THR A 57 9.51 10.48 5.68
CA THR A 57 9.72 11.91 5.42
C THR A 57 8.90 12.47 4.27
N TYR A 58 8.36 11.63 3.40
CA TYR A 58 7.46 12.06 2.30
C TYR A 58 6.04 12.37 2.78
N GLY A 59 5.75 12.12 4.06
CA GLY A 59 4.44 12.31 4.67
C GLY A 59 3.60 11.04 4.78
N VAL A 60 4.22 9.86 4.62
CA VAL A 60 3.57 8.57 4.89
C VAL A 60 3.46 8.38 6.41
N ASP A 61 2.27 8.03 6.87
CA ASP A 61 1.97 7.83 8.29
C ASP A 61 2.15 6.37 8.73
N VAL A 62 1.77 5.42 7.85
CA VAL A 62 1.90 3.97 8.09
C VAL A 62 2.31 3.26 6.79
N MET A 63 3.22 2.33 6.92
CA MET A 63 3.72 1.49 5.83
C MET A 63 3.21 0.06 5.98
N THR A 64 2.77 -0.54 4.89
CA THR A 64 2.38 -1.95 4.80
C THR A 64 3.36 -2.73 3.91
N THR A 65 3.33 -4.03 3.98
CA THR A 65 4.17 -4.93 3.19
C THR A 65 3.38 -6.17 2.72
N GLY A 66 4.08 -7.19 2.21
CA GLY A 66 3.50 -8.44 1.75
C GLY A 66 4.52 -9.57 1.78
N ASN A 67 4.58 -10.37 0.71
CA ASN A 67 5.43 -11.56 0.63
C ASN A 67 6.94 -11.26 0.58
N HIS A 68 7.34 -10.04 0.18
CA HIS A 68 8.74 -9.62 0.12
C HIS A 68 9.26 -8.96 1.40
N VAL A 69 8.47 -8.93 2.47
CA VAL A 69 8.83 -8.25 3.72
C VAL A 69 10.19 -8.70 4.29
N TRP A 70 10.57 -9.97 4.09
CA TRP A 70 11.80 -10.57 4.64
C TRP A 70 12.99 -10.60 3.67
N ASP A 71 12.87 -10.07 2.46
CA ASP A 71 13.92 -10.17 1.44
C ASP A 71 15.18 -9.37 1.78
N LYS A 72 15.09 -8.42 2.71
CA LYS A 72 16.23 -7.69 3.28
C LYS A 72 16.40 -8.07 4.75
N LYS A 73 17.51 -8.74 5.09
CA LYS A 73 17.74 -9.25 6.45
C LYS A 73 17.72 -8.16 7.53
N GLU A 74 18.17 -6.98 7.22
CA GLU A 74 18.18 -5.81 8.12
C GLU A 74 16.80 -5.34 8.55
N VAL A 75 15.73 -5.69 7.79
CA VAL A 75 14.36 -5.35 8.18
C VAL A 75 13.93 -6.04 9.47
N LEU A 76 14.48 -7.21 9.80
CA LEU A 76 14.10 -7.98 10.99
C LEU A 76 14.29 -7.20 12.30
N GLU A 77 15.41 -6.51 12.44
CA GLU A 77 15.67 -5.67 13.60
C GLU A 77 14.80 -4.40 13.56
N TYR A 78 14.73 -3.76 12.39
CA TYR A 78 14.00 -2.52 12.22
C TYR A 78 12.49 -2.66 12.48
N ILE A 79 11.82 -3.65 11.91
CA ILE A 79 10.37 -3.87 12.04
C ILE A 79 9.95 -4.21 13.47
N SER A 80 10.87 -4.75 14.29
CA SER A 80 10.62 -5.06 15.69
C SER A 80 10.47 -3.79 16.54
N ARG A 81 11.13 -2.69 16.17
CA ARG A 81 11.11 -1.40 16.88
C ARG A 81 10.31 -0.30 16.20
N GLN A 82 10.01 -0.42 14.90
CA GLN A 82 9.24 0.57 14.14
C GLN A 82 7.75 0.16 14.04
N PRO A 83 6.86 0.73 14.87
CA PRO A 83 5.46 0.33 14.90
C PRO A 83 4.67 0.73 13.65
N LYS A 84 5.19 1.67 12.85
CA LYS A 84 4.56 2.17 11.63
C LYS A 84 4.87 1.31 10.39
N LEU A 85 5.77 0.32 10.48
CA LEU A 85 6.00 -0.67 9.43
C LEU A 85 5.28 -1.97 9.80
N LEU A 86 4.26 -2.32 9.02
CA LEU A 86 3.45 -3.50 9.24
C LEU A 86 3.89 -4.65 8.33
N ARG A 87 3.90 -5.85 8.89
CA ARG A 87 3.92 -7.10 8.14
C ARG A 87 2.52 -7.69 8.05
N PRO A 88 2.22 -8.61 7.13
CA PRO A 88 0.96 -9.33 7.15
C PRO A 88 0.65 -9.96 8.52
N ALA A 89 -0.57 -9.75 9.03
CA ALA A 89 -1.00 -10.19 10.36
C ALA A 89 -1.04 -11.72 10.49
N ASN A 90 -1.26 -12.41 9.37
CA ASN A 90 -1.39 -13.86 9.32
C ASN A 90 -0.06 -14.63 9.21
N PHE A 91 1.09 -13.99 9.47
CA PHE A 91 2.31 -14.73 9.80
C PHE A 91 2.16 -15.42 11.16
N VAL A 92 2.83 -16.54 11.34
CA VAL A 92 2.79 -17.33 12.58
C VAL A 92 3.14 -16.49 13.82
N ALA A 93 2.59 -16.88 14.96
CA ALA A 93 2.85 -16.20 16.22
C ALA A 93 4.35 -16.18 16.56
N GLY A 94 4.84 -15.05 17.08
CA GLY A 94 6.25 -14.84 17.38
C GLY A 94 7.09 -14.25 16.22
N THR A 95 6.54 -14.14 15.02
CA THR A 95 7.20 -13.41 13.92
C THR A 95 7.43 -11.93 14.29
N PRO A 96 8.63 -11.36 14.05
CA PRO A 96 8.93 -9.96 14.36
C PRO A 96 7.95 -8.97 13.73
N GLY A 97 7.74 -7.82 14.40
CA GLY A 97 6.82 -6.78 13.93
C GLY A 97 5.36 -7.07 14.27
N ARG A 98 4.46 -6.32 13.66
CA ARG A 98 3.02 -6.37 13.92
C ARG A 98 2.21 -6.31 12.63
N GLY A 99 0.96 -6.80 12.66
CA GLY A 99 0.06 -6.80 11.51
C GLY A 99 -0.94 -5.65 11.51
N SER A 100 -1.02 -4.89 12.62
CA SER A 100 -1.90 -3.72 12.73
C SER A 100 -1.29 -2.60 13.56
N TYR A 101 -1.79 -1.38 13.33
CA TYR A 101 -1.37 -0.18 14.05
C TYR A 101 -2.50 0.85 14.11
N VAL A 102 -2.53 1.63 15.20
CA VAL A 102 -3.37 2.84 15.29
C VAL A 102 -2.46 4.05 15.12
N GLY A 103 -2.56 4.70 13.96
CA GLY A 103 -1.95 5.99 13.70
C GLY A 103 -2.86 7.14 14.13
N ARG A 104 -2.35 8.37 14.02
CA ARG A 104 -3.13 9.58 14.25
C ARG A 104 -2.99 10.52 13.07
N THR A 105 -4.11 11.11 12.67
CA THR A 105 -4.12 12.19 11.68
C THR A 105 -3.39 13.42 12.21
N ARG A 106 -3.18 14.41 11.35
CA ARG A 106 -2.62 15.72 11.75
C ARG A 106 -3.47 16.45 12.79
N THR A 107 -4.76 16.15 12.85
CA THR A 107 -5.70 16.70 13.85
C THR A 107 -5.85 15.83 15.09
N GLY A 108 -5.10 14.70 15.16
CA GLY A 108 -5.06 13.80 16.31
C GLY A 108 -6.08 12.65 16.28
N GLU A 109 -6.94 12.57 15.25
CA GLU A 109 -7.95 11.53 15.12
C GLU A 109 -7.32 10.16 14.85
N PRO A 110 -7.79 9.08 15.49
CA PRO A 110 -7.20 7.77 15.32
C PRO A 110 -7.64 7.10 14.01
N VAL A 111 -6.67 6.47 13.32
CA VAL A 111 -6.87 5.63 12.13
C VAL A 111 -6.23 4.27 12.38
N GLY A 112 -7.03 3.21 12.27
CA GLY A 112 -6.55 1.83 12.29
C GLY A 112 -6.07 1.39 10.92
N VAL A 113 -4.92 0.72 10.87
CA VAL A 113 -4.41 0.09 9.64
C VAL A 113 -4.13 -1.37 9.94
N VAL A 114 -4.60 -2.26 9.05
CA VAL A 114 -4.34 -3.70 9.11
C VAL A 114 -3.70 -4.13 7.80
N ASN A 115 -2.65 -4.93 7.89
CA ASN A 115 -2.02 -5.57 6.74
C ASN A 115 -2.24 -7.08 6.82
N VAL A 116 -2.73 -7.69 5.75
CA VAL A 116 -3.03 -9.12 5.65
C VAL A 116 -2.59 -9.66 4.29
N MET A 117 -2.15 -10.91 4.22
CA MET A 117 -1.73 -11.54 2.97
C MET A 117 -2.61 -12.72 2.61
N GLY A 118 -2.97 -12.85 1.32
CA GLY A 118 -3.70 -13.98 0.76
C GLY A 118 -2.92 -15.29 0.78
N ARG A 119 -3.62 -16.40 0.46
CA ARG A 119 -3.04 -17.74 0.40
C ARG A 119 -3.11 -18.38 -0.98
N VAL A 120 -4.03 -17.91 -1.83
CA VAL A 120 -4.23 -18.50 -3.15
C VAL A 120 -3.08 -18.09 -4.07
N PHE A 121 -2.30 -19.07 -4.52
CA PHE A 121 -1.06 -18.89 -5.30
C PHE A 121 0.06 -18.15 -4.57
N MET A 122 -0.01 -18.06 -3.26
CA MET A 122 0.99 -17.41 -2.41
C MET A 122 1.57 -18.41 -1.39
N GLN A 123 2.55 -17.97 -0.60
CA GLN A 123 3.13 -18.83 0.44
C GLN A 123 2.06 -19.21 1.49
N PRO A 124 2.12 -20.43 2.05
CA PRO A 124 1.14 -20.89 3.04
C PRO A 124 1.34 -20.15 4.37
N LEU A 125 0.38 -19.31 4.72
CA LEU A 125 0.27 -18.63 6.02
C LEU A 125 -1.03 -19.03 6.73
N ASP A 126 -1.22 -18.52 7.94
CA ASP A 126 -2.49 -18.66 8.66
C ASP A 126 -3.65 -18.04 7.88
N ASP A 127 -4.88 -18.41 8.22
CA ASP A 127 -6.10 -17.96 7.55
C ASP A 127 -6.23 -16.41 7.57
N PRO A 128 -6.18 -15.73 6.39
CA PRO A 128 -6.27 -14.29 6.32
C PRO A 128 -7.63 -13.74 6.77
N PHE A 129 -8.72 -14.48 6.57
CA PHE A 129 -10.07 -14.05 6.96
C PHE A 129 -10.23 -14.08 8.48
N ALA A 130 -9.71 -15.10 9.13
CA ALA A 130 -9.70 -15.17 10.59
C ALA A 130 -8.76 -14.12 11.20
N ALA A 131 -7.56 -13.96 10.62
CA ALA A 131 -6.56 -13.01 11.10
C ALA A 131 -7.05 -11.57 11.00
N VAL A 132 -7.63 -11.16 9.87
CA VAL A 132 -8.13 -9.79 9.69
C VAL A 132 -9.26 -9.46 10.67
N VAL A 133 -10.17 -10.39 10.92
CA VAL A 133 -11.26 -10.18 11.89
C VAL A 133 -10.70 -9.93 13.28
N LYS A 134 -9.72 -10.76 13.71
CA LYS A 134 -9.05 -10.60 15.01
C LYS A 134 -8.41 -9.21 15.15
N GLU A 135 -7.68 -8.76 14.14
CA GLU A 135 -7.03 -7.44 14.16
C GLU A 135 -8.05 -6.30 14.15
N VAL A 136 -9.10 -6.38 13.31
CA VAL A 136 -10.16 -5.37 13.25
C VAL A 136 -10.90 -5.25 14.58
N GLU A 137 -11.24 -6.37 15.23
CA GLU A 137 -11.88 -6.33 16.55
C GLU A 137 -10.97 -5.71 17.62
N ALA A 138 -9.66 -5.99 17.58
CA ALA A 138 -8.69 -5.39 18.49
C ALA A 138 -8.51 -3.86 18.29
N LEU A 139 -8.81 -3.36 17.09
CA LEU A 139 -8.74 -1.93 16.75
C LEU A 139 -10.05 -1.17 17.02
N ARG A 140 -11.22 -1.80 16.97
CA ARG A 140 -12.55 -1.14 17.06
C ARG A 140 -12.75 -0.26 18.30
N GLY A 141 -12.14 -0.63 19.42
CA GLY A 141 -12.18 0.17 20.64
C GLY A 141 -11.27 1.40 20.62
N LYS A 142 -10.39 1.53 19.59
CA LYS A 142 -9.34 2.54 19.51
C LYS A 142 -9.49 3.45 18.31
N ALA A 143 -10.05 2.96 17.20
CA ALA A 143 -10.28 3.70 15.96
C ALA A 143 -11.57 3.22 15.28
N ARG A 144 -12.38 4.16 14.80
CA ARG A 144 -13.58 3.87 14.00
C ARG A 144 -13.25 3.74 12.52
N VAL A 145 -12.33 4.56 12.06
CA VAL A 145 -11.81 4.53 10.69
C VAL A 145 -10.71 3.49 10.63
N ILE A 146 -10.93 2.41 9.87
CA ILE A 146 -10.00 1.28 9.71
C ILE A 146 -9.80 1.00 8.22
N VAL A 147 -8.56 0.94 7.79
CA VAL A 147 -8.15 0.59 6.42
C VAL A 147 -7.39 -0.73 6.43
N VAL A 148 -7.70 -1.61 5.48
CA VAL A 148 -7.05 -2.91 5.31
C VAL A 148 -6.30 -2.93 4.00
N ASP A 149 -5.00 -3.21 4.04
CA ASP A 149 -4.19 -3.65 2.90
C ASP A 149 -4.29 -5.17 2.80
N PHE A 150 -4.90 -5.65 1.72
CA PHE A 150 -4.97 -7.07 1.43
C PHE A 150 -4.03 -7.44 0.27
N HIS A 151 -2.84 -7.87 0.65
CA HIS A 151 -1.77 -8.24 -0.26
C HIS A 151 -1.99 -9.65 -0.81
N ALA A 152 -2.57 -9.79 -1.99
CA ALA A 152 -3.00 -11.10 -2.51
C ALA A 152 -2.92 -11.17 -4.04
N GLU A 153 -2.65 -12.38 -4.56
CA GLU A 153 -2.59 -12.67 -6.00
C GLU A 153 -3.99 -12.83 -6.60
N ALA A 154 -4.84 -13.68 -6.01
CA ALA A 154 -6.09 -14.10 -6.64
C ALA A 154 -7.20 -13.06 -6.52
N THR A 155 -7.73 -12.60 -7.65
CA THR A 155 -8.87 -11.67 -7.73
C THR A 155 -10.07 -12.13 -6.90
N SER A 156 -10.43 -13.43 -6.97
CA SER A 156 -11.56 -13.96 -6.22
C SER A 156 -11.36 -13.89 -4.71
N GLU A 157 -10.13 -14.10 -4.21
CA GLU A 157 -9.80 -13.97 -2.80
C GLU A 157 -9.88 -12.50 -2.35
N LYS A 158 -9.42 -11.56 -3.19
CA LYS A 158 -9.54 -10.11 -2.94
C LYS A 158 -10.99 -9.65 -2.86
N VAL A 159 -11.81 -10.03 -3.83
CA VAL A 159 -13.24 -9.71 -3.84
C VAL A 159 -13.95 -10.31 -2.63
N ALA A 160 -13.65 -11.58 -2.28
CA ALA A 160 -14.21 -12.22 -1.08
C ALA A 160 -13.85 -11.46 0.20
N MET A 161 -12.60 -10.98 0.34
CA MET A 161 -12.16 -10.17 1.48
C MET A 161 -12.95 -8.86 1.60
N GLY A 162 -13.18 -8.17 0.47
CA GLY A 162 -14.02 -6.97 0.44
C GLY A 162 -15.43 -7.23 0.99
N TRP A 163 -16.11 -8.27 0.50
CA TRP A 163 -17.44 -8.64 0.96
C TRP A 163 -17.46 -9.14 2.42
N HIS A 164 -16.42 -9.85 2.84
CA HIS A 164 -16.29 -10.33 4.22
C HIS A 164 -16.19 -9.19 5.24
N LEU A 165 -15.57 -8.09 4.85
CA LEU A 165 -15.36 -6.91 5.69
C LEU A 165 -16.37 -5.79 5.45
N ASP A 166 -17.34 -5.95 4.55
CA ASP A 166 -18.32 -4.92 4.25
C ASP A 166 -19.13 -4.50 5.48
N GLY A 167 -19.04 -3.20 5.80
CA GLY A 167 -19.63 -2.58 7.01
C GLY A 167 -18.80 -2.78 8.29
N ARG A 168 -17.64 -3.45 8.20
CA ARG A 168 -16.75 -3.67 9.36
C ARG A 168 -15.56 -2.71 9.38
N VAL A 169 -15.14 -2.23 8.21
CA VAL A 169 -13.99 -1.33 8.01
C VAL A 169 -14.34 -0.22 7.03
N THR A 170 -13.54 0.83 7.00
CA THR A 170 -13.70 1.96 6.08
C THR A 170 -13.32 1.58 4.66
N GLY A 171 -12.22 0.85 4.49
CA GLY A 171 -11.75 0.45 3.16
C GLY A 171 -10.94 -0.83 3.17
N VAL A 172 -11.05 -1.59 2.06
CA VAL A 172 -10.22 -2.76 1.74
C VAL A 172 -9.59 -2.50 0.38
N PHE A 173 -8.27 -2.37 0.36
CA PHE A 173 -7.51 -2.10 -0.85
C PHE A 173 -6.52 -3.24 -1.10
N GLY A 174 -6.59 -3.83 -2.31
CA GLY A 174 -5.68 -4.88 -2.71
C GLY A 174 -4.34 -4.33 -3.19
N THR A 175 -3.29 -5.15 -3.03
CA THR A 175 -1.91 -4.93 -3.51
C THR A 175 -1.35 -6.22 -4.09
N HIS A 176 -0.13 -6.26 -4.55
CA HIS A 176 0.64 -7.40 -5.05
C HIS A 176 0.73 -7.53 -6.57
N THR A 177 -0.37 -7.42 -7.32
CA THR A 177 -0.33 -7.73 -8.77
C THR A 177 0.37 -6.64 -9.59
N HIS A 178 0.58 -5.45 -9.00
CA HIS A 178 1.17 -4.28 -9.64
C HIS A 178 0.34 -3.67 -10.78
N VAL A 179 -0.86 -4.19 -11.04
CA VAL A 179 -1.78 -3.69 -12.07
C VAL A 179 -3.00 -3.07 -11.40
N GLN A 180 -3.13 -1.75 -11.54
CA GLN A 180 -4.26 -1.03 -10.96
C GLN A 180 -5.57 -1.45 -11.65
N THR A 181 -6.53 -1.94 -10.86
CA THR A 181 -7.88 -2.26 -11.36
C THR A 181 -8.77 -1.01 -11.40
N ALA A 182 -9.90 -1.08 -12.09
CA ALA A 182 -10.85 0.03 -12.30
C ALA A 182 -12.23 -0.32 -11.73
N ASP A 183 -12.25 -0.99 -10.59
CA ASP A 183 -13.45 -1.49 -9.91
C ASP A 183 -13.71 -0.80 -8.56
N GLU A 184 -13.12 0.39 -8.38
CA GLU A 184 -13.33 1.19 -7.16
C GLU A 184 -14.81 1.46 -6.92
N ARG A 185 -15.26 1.13 -5.71
CA ARG A 185 -16.66 1.30 -5.31
C ARG A 185 -16.84 1.34 -3.80
N ILE A 186 -17.99 1.82 -3.36
CA ILE A 186 -18.46 1.64 -1.99
C ILE A 186 -19.42 0.45 -1.97
N LEU A 187 -19.12 -0.55 -1.14
CA LEU A 187 -19.95 -1.72 -0.93
C LEU A 187 -21.23 -1.36 -0.15
N PRO A 188 -22.30 -2.19 -0.22
CA PRO A 188 -23.63 -1.83 0.30
C PRO A 188 -23.69 -1.41 1.76
N LYS A 189 -22.76 -1.88 2.62
CA LYS A 189 -22.72 -1.50 4.05
C LYS A 189 -21.73 -0.38 4.37
N GLY A 190 -21.11 0.24 3.33
CA GLY A 190 -20.31 1.43 3.45
C GLY A 190 -18.80 1.22 3.53
N THR A 191 -18.28 0.07 3.10
CA THR A 191 -16.84 -0.16 2.95
C THR A 191 -16.39 0.22 1.55
N ALA A 192 -15.39 1.09 1.41
CA ALA A 192 -14.71 1.34 0.14
C ALA A 192 -13.87 0.13 -0.28
N TYR A 193 -13.89 -0.21 -1.56
CA TYR A 193 -13.20 -1.38 -2.08
C TYR A 193 -12.53 -1.09 -3.41
N LEU A 194 -11.31 -1.61 -3.58
CA LEU A 194 -10.58 -1.67 -4.85
C LEU A 194 -9.79 -3.00 -4.89
N THR A 195 -9.94 -3.76 -5.98
CA THR A 195 -9.29 -5.08 -6.14
C THR A 195 -7.78 -4.97 -6.10
N ASP A 196 -7.16 -4.03 -6.79
CA ASP A 196 -5.73 -3.78 -6.71
C ASP A 196 -5.42 -2.29 -6.91
N THR A 197 -4.63 -1.73 -6.02
CA THR A 197 -4.22 -0.33 -6.08
C THR A 197 -3.13 -0.10 -7.13
N GLY A 198 -2.45 -1.16 -7.55
CA GLY A 198 -1.39 -1.11 -8.56
C GLY A 198 -0.03 -0.72 -8.00
N MET A 199 0.91 -0.55 -8.91
CA MET A 199 2.31 -0.23 -8.59
C MET A 199 2.57 1.28 -8.67
N THR A 200 3.19 1.83 -7.65
CA THR A 200 3.85 3.14 -7.70
C THR A 200 5.30 2.92 -8.12
N GLY A 201 5.57 3.08 -9.41
CA GLY A 201 6.86 2.68 -9.97
C GLY A 201 6.96 2.85 -11.48
N PRO A 202 7.97 2.21 -12.13
CA PRO A 202 8.19 2.30 -13.57
C PRO A 202 7.19 1.43 -14.32
N HIS A 203 6.29 2.03 -15.10
CA HIS A 203 5.25 1.30 -15.84
C HIS A 203 5.72 0.80 -17.22
N ASP A 204 6.77 1.41 -17.81
CA ASP A 204 7.43 0.88 -19.00
C ASP A 204 8.33 -0.31 -18.61
N SER A 205 7.68 -1.39 -18.15
CA SER A 205 8.31 -2.57 -17.54
C SER A 205 7.33 -3.74 -17.50
N ILE A 206 7.79 -4.91 -17.08
CA ILE A 206 6.89 -6.02 -16.72
C ILE A 206 6.78 -6.03 -15.20
N ILE A 207 5.69 -5.45 -14.69
CA ILE A 207 5.38 -5.29 -13.26
C ILE A 207 6.56 -4.73 -12.42
N GLY A 208 7.34 -3.80 -13.00
CA GLY A 208 8.49 -3.16 -12.36
C GLY A 208 9.86 -3.74 -12.74
N VAL A 209 9.90 -4.92 -13.37
CA VAL A 209 11.13 -5.58 -13.84
C VAL A 209 11.44 -5.16 -15.28
N THR A 210 12.73 -5.01 -15.61
CA THR A 210 13.21 -4.74 -16.96
C THR A 210 12.59 -5.71 -17.98
N THR A 211 12.02 -5.16 -19.06
CA THR A 211 11.23 -5.93 -20.04
C THR A 211 12.00 -7.10 -20.64
N GLU A 212 13.25 -6.88 -21.06
CA GLU A 212 14.09 -7.88 -21.70
C GLU A 212 14.39 -9.07 -20.78
N ILE A 213 14.66 -8.78 -19.49
CA ILE A 213 14.95 -9.81 -18.48
C ILE A 213 13.69 -10.64 -18.20
N ALA A 214 12.55 -9.98 -17.99
CA ALA A 214 11.30 -10.67 -17.71
C ALA A 214 10.83 -11.50 -18.91
N LEU A 215 10.88 -10.96 -20.15
CA LEU A 215 10.54 -11.68 -21.36
C LEU A 215 11.44 -12.90 -21.58
N SER A 216 12.76 -12.76 -21.39
CA SER A 216 13.70 -13.87 -21.50
C SER A 216 13.29 -15.05 -20.61
N ARG A 217 12.90 -14.77 -19.36
CA ARG A 217 12.43 -15.80 -18.42
C ARG A 217 11.15 -16.50 -18.90
N PHE A 218 10.15 -15.73 -19.38
CA PHE A 218 8.91 -16.32 -19.88
C PHE A 218 9.09 -17.15 -21.16
N VAL A 219 9.94 -16.67 -22.08
CA VAL A 219 10.16 -17.33 -23.38
C VAL A 219 11.04 -18.56 -23.23
N THR A 220 12.08 -18.52 -22.38
CA THR A 220 13.06 -19.60 -22.28
C THR A 220 12.83 -20.54 -21.10
N GLY A 221 12.05 -20.13 -20.08
CA GLY A 221 11.91 -20.85 -18.82
C GLY A 221 13.16 -20.83 -17.94
N MET A 222 14.24 -20.16 -18.37
CA MET A 222 15.51 -20.12 -17.64
C MET A 222 15.48 -19.08 -16.51
N PRO A 223 16.05 -19.39 -15.33
CA PRO A 223 16.14 -18.43 -14.24
C PRO A 223 17.05 -17.26 -14.64
N THR A 224 16.56 -16.05 -14.37
CA THR A 224 17.29 -14.80 -14.59
C THR A 224 17.29 -13.98 -13.30
N LYS A 225 18.35 -13.18 -13.06
CA LYS A 225 18.37 -12.24 -11.97
C LYS A 225 17.49 -11.04 -12.36
N PHE A 226 16.44 -10.80 -11.61
CA PHE A 226 15.57 -9.64 -11.84
C PHE A 226 16.30 -8.34 -11.53
N GLU A 227 16.08 -7.34 -12.38
CA GLU A 227 16.54 -5.97 -12.21
C GLU A 227 15.34 -5.02 -12.27
N SER A 228 15.29 -4.09 -11.34
CA SER A 228 14.26 -3.04 -11.34
C SER A 228 14.41 -2.20 -12.60
N ALA A 229 13.33 -2.02 -13.32
CA ALA A 229 13.30 -1.12 -14.48
C ALA A 229 13.63 0.32 -14.06
N SER A 230 14.24 1.07 -14.96
CA SER A 230 14.51 2.51 -14.84
C SER A 230 13.48 3.30 -15.63
N GLY A 231 13.48 4.62 -15.47
CA GLY A 231 12.60 5.51 -16.22
C GLY A 231 11.61 6.27 -15.36
N PRO A 232 10.71 7.04 -15.98
CA PRO A 232 9.72 7.82 -15.25
C PRO A 232 8.74 6.91 -14.54
N GLY A 233 8.49 7.19 -13.24
CA GLY A 233 7.49 6.48 -12.46
C GLY A 233 6.07 7.00 -12.74
N ARG A 234 5.08 6.17 -12.40
CA ARG A 234 3.67 6.58 -12.18
C ARG A 234 3.32 6.35 -10.73
N LEU A 235 2.44 7.18 -10.19
CA LEU A 235 1.86 6.98 -8.86
C LEU A 235 0.48 6.34 -9.02
N ASN A 236 0.31 5.15 -8.47
CA ASN A 236 -0.99 4.51 -8.33
C ASN A 236 -1.44 4.56 -6.87
N ALA A 237 -2.63 5.08 -6.64
CA ALA A 237 -3.17 5.26 -5.31
C ALA A 237 -4.70 5.29 -5.33
N VAL A 238 -5.30 5.31 -4.15
CA VAL A 238 -6.73 5.55 -3.96
C VAL A 238 -6.94 6.51 -2.79
N ILE A 239 -7.84 7.48 -2.97
CA ILE A 239 -8.31 8.34 -1.89
C ILE A 239 -9.66 7.81 -1.42
N VAL A 240 -9.81 7.58 -0.12
CA VAL A 240 -11.09 7.30 0.50
C VAL A 240 -11.49 8.44 1.43
N THR A 241 -12.73 8.89 1.31
CA THR A 241 -13.33 9.83 2.26
C THR A 241 -14.18 9.05 3.25
N ALA A 242 -13.90 9.22 4.54
CA ALA A 242 -14.58 8.54 5.64
C ALA A 242 -15.39 9.51 6.49
N ASP A 243 -16.57 9.07 6.88
CA ASP A 243 -17.30 9.68 7.99
C ASP A 243 -16.66 9.23 9.31
N GLN A 244 -16.11 10.16 10.06
CA GLN A 244 -15.41 9.87 11.33
C GLN A 244 -16.35 9.35 12.43
N ALA A 245 -17.62 9.72 12.40
CA ALA A 245 -18.59 9.30 13.41
C ALA A 245 -18.98 7.83 13.25
N THR A 246 -19.06 7.35 12.02
CA THR A 246 -19.49 5.98 11.71
C THR A 246 -18.36 5.06 11.28
N GLY A 247 -17.24 5.60 10.78
CA GLY A 247 -16.15 4.87 10.14
C GLY A 247 -16.48 4.39 8.72
N ARG A 248 -17.63 4.77 8.15
CA ARG A 248 -18.04 4.37 6.80
C ARG A 248 -17.39 5.26 5.74
N ALA A 249 -17.08 4.66 4.60
CA ALA A 249 -16.67 5.43 3.43
C ALA A 249 -17.87 6.17 2.83
N THR A 250 -17.63 7.42 2.39
CA THR A 250 -18.61 8.26 1.70
C THR A 250 -18.21 8.57 0.26
N ALA A 251 -16.93 8.45 -0.07
CA ALA A 251 -16.40 8.54 -1.43
C ALA A 251 -15.13 7.70 -1.57
N ILE A 252 -14.86 7.27 -2.80
CA ILE A 252 -13.62 6.61 -3.22
C ILE A 252 -13.21 7.17 -4.57
N GLU A 253 -11.93 7.46 -4.76
CA GLU A 253 -11.35 8.01 -5.98
C GLU A 253 -10.02 7.33 -6.27
N ARG A 254 -9.88 6.76 -7.46
CA ARG A 254 -8.65 6.13 -7.93
C ARG A 254 -7.73 7.16 -8.58
N LEU A 255 -6.46 7.17 -8.20
CA LEU A 255 -5.42 7.99 -8.79
C LEU A 255 -4.45 7.15 -9.62
N ASN A 256 -4.15 7.62 -10.84
CA ASN A 256 -3.12 7.06 -11.71
C ASN A 256 -2.37 8.22 -12.38
N LEU A 257 -1.34 8.72 -11.70
CA LEU A 257 -0.65 9.94 -12.09
C LEU A 257 0.69 9.62 -12.76
N SER A 258 0.89 10.12 -13.97
CA SER A 258 2.20 10.10 -14.64
C SER A 258 3.19 11.06 -13.97
N SER A 259 4.46 10.96 -14.35
CA SER A 259 5.48 11.93 -13.92
C SER A 259 5.10 13.38 -14.28
N ALA A 260 4.52 13.58 -15.46
CA ALA A 260 4.06 14.89 -15.91
C ALA A 260 2.88 15.42 -15.08
N ASP A 261 1.92 14.52 -14.74
CA ASP A 261 0.80 14.89 -13.87
C ASP A 261 1.30 15.30 -12.48
N VAL A 262 2.30 14.58 -11.95
CA VAL A 262 2.91 14.90 -10.66
C VAL A 262 3.65 16.23 -10.68
N ASP A 263 4.37 16.55 -11.79
CA ASP A 263 5.02 17.86 -11.94
C ASP A 263 4.00 19.00 -11.99
N ALA A 264 2.82 18.75 -12.54
CA ALA A 264 1.72 19.72 -12.57
C ALA A 264 1.02 19.91 -11.22
N LEU A 265 1.23 19.00 -10.24
CA LEU A 265 0.71 19.17 -8.86
C LEU A 265 1.49 20.22 -8.06
N ALA A 266 2.79 20.35 -8.30
CA ALA A 266 3.62 21.32 -7.61
C ALA A 266 3.18 22.75 -8.02
N PRO A 267 3.05 23.70 -7.07
CA PRO A 267 2.88 25.10 -7.43
C PRO A 267 4.07 25.51 -8.31
N PRO A 268 3.86 26.36 -9.34
CA PRO A 268 4.95 26.81 -10.19
C PRO A 268 6.04 27.39 -9.28
N THR A 269 7.23 26.80 -9.34
CA THR A 269 8.41 27.34 -8.64
C THR A 269 8.51 28.81 -9.02
N ALA A 270 8.39 29.70 -8.05
CA ALA A 270 8.61 31.13 -8.29
C ALA A 270 9.99 31.25 -8.92
N VAL A 271 10.01 31.49 -10.24
CA VAL A 271 11.24 31.81 -10.98
C VAL A 271 11.74 33.10 -10.32
N GLY A 272 12.80 32.96 -9.53
CA GLY A 272 13.46 34.10 -8.91
C GLY A 272 13.78 35.14 -9.99
N ARG A 273 13.24 36.33 -9.84
CA ARG A 273 13.65 37.51 -10.59
C ARG A 273 14.96 38.02 -10.04
#